data_ea804a52426894022ccf764561802481
#
_entry.id   ea804a52426894022ccf764561802481
#
_cell.length_a   1.000
_cell.length_b   1.000
_cell.length_c   1.000
_cell.angle_alpha   90.00
_cell.angle_beta   90.00
_cell.angle_gamma   90.00
#
_symmetry.space_group_name_H-M   'P 1'
#
loop_
_entity.id
_entity.type
_entity.pdbx_description
1 polymer ?
#
loop_
_entity_poly.entity_id
_entity_poly.type
_entity_poly.pdbx_seq_one_letter_code
_entity_poly.pdbx_strand_id
1 'polypeptide(L)'
;IKLFVKFENTSDKSYDNITAKLTCTNDLVNITNNVAEIESIEANQIFDVEDIFGFVVDDKIEDQEKLYFDVEFYNGDDRIASTRFSLVTTDKNVNFSSVVIKNDDNGNGVLEAGETADLGVVLNNSGSEIALQLKGTLSSESDLITIENNNAEFSSIAPNASSIAYFKVTLSNNAANNLDIPFELVVTDKYNKVKNISFDYVSSCDIIYTLRDDFGDGWMGAKIIASYNDNSEPDTYTLSGGEEGTFTKTLNTGVEVSLEWKKSSTDSECQYTINYENGAEIYSG
;
A
#
# COMPACT_ATOMS: atom_id res chain seq x y z
N ILE A 1 -8.97 -19.19 16.78
CA ILE A 1 -9.27 -18.16 17.80
C ILE A 1 -10.01 -18.82 18.93
N LYS A 2 -9.65 -18.52 20.16
CA LYS A 2 -10.37 -18.90 21.37
C LYS A 2 -10.96 -17.64 22.00
N LEU A 3 -12.20 -17.73 22.47
CA LEU A 3 -12.89 -16.59 23.06
C LEU A 3 -12.81 -16.62 24.58
N PHE A 4 -12.43 -15.45 25.15
CA PHE A 4 -12.64 -15.13 26.55
C PHE A 4 -13.92 -14.30 26.63
N VAL A 5 -14.95 -14.84 27.27
CA VAL A 5 -16.24 -14.18 27.33
C VAL A 5 -16.66 -14.02 28.79
N LYS A 6 -17.08 -12.81 29.16
CA LYS A 6 -17.73 -12.53 30.42
C LYS A 6 -19.23 -12.45 30.20
N PHE A 7 -19.99 -13.18 30.99
CA PHE A 7 -21.44 -13.11 31.01
C PHE A 7 -21.91 -12.60 32.36
N GLU A 8 -23.03 -11.92 32.37
CA GLU A 8 -23.74 -11.47 33.58
C GLU A 8 -25.14 -12.03 33.59
N ASN A 9 -25.50 -12.71 34.66
CA ASN A 9 -26.89 -13.06 34.93
C ASN A 9 -27.60 -11.84 35.54
N THR A 10 -28.32 -11.09 34.72
CA THR A 10 -29.04 -9.88 35.15
C THR A 10 -30.40 -10.20 35.79
N SER A 11 -30.76 -11.48 35.93
CA SER A 11 -32.01 -11.89 36.57
C SER A 11 -31.85 -12.04 38.09
N ASP A 12 -32.99 -12.08 38.78
CA ASP A 12 -33.10 -12.35 40.21
C ASP A 12 -33.14 -13.86 40.55
N LYS A 13 -32.85 -14.72 39.56
CA LYS A 13 -32.86 -16.19 39.68
C LYS A 13 -31.51 -16.78 39.43
N SER A 14 -31.18 -17.80 40.21
CA SER A 14 -30.04 -18.68 39.95
C SER A 14 -30.44 -19.82 39.01
N TYR A 15 -29.51 -20.31 38.22
CA TYR A 15 -29.71 -21.43 37.30
C TYR A 15 -28.55 -22.43 37.44
N ASP A 16 -28.89 -23.72 37.38
CA ASP A 16 -27.92 -24.83 37.37
C ASP A 16 -27.97 -25.58 36.06
N ASN A 17 -26.83 -26.22 35.67
CA ASN A 17 -26.70 -27.04 34.47
C ASN A 17 -27.12 -26.30 33.18
N ILE A 18 -26.49 -25.15 32.93
CA ILE A 18 -26.75 -24.34 31.75
C ILE A 18 -25.86 -24.78 30.59
N THR A 19 -26.44 -24.92 29.41
CA THR A 19 -25.71 -25.08 28.17
C THR A 19 -25.72 -23.78 27.38
N ALA A 20 -24.55 -23.22 27.08
CA ALA A 20 -24.42 -22.07 26.18
C ALA A 20 -23.98 -22.53 24.78
N LYS A 21 -24.66 -22.02 23.73
CA LYS A 21 -24.39 -22.36 22.33
C LYS A 21 -24.05 -21.13 21.52
N LEU A 22 -22.86 -21.17 20.87
CA LEU A 22 -22.38 -20.09 19.97
C LEU A 22 -22.76 -20.39 18.54
N THR A 23 -23.25 -19.38 17.83
CA THR A 23 -23.49 -19.41 16.38
C THR A 23 -22.95 -18.15 15.70
N CYS A 24 -22.62 -18.28 14.42
CA CYS A 24 -22.26 -17.16 13.53
C CYS A 24 -22.91 -17.42 12.16
N THR A 25 -23.45 -16.38 11.54
CA THR A 25 -24.12 -16.49 10.25
C THR A 25 -23.20 -16.22 9.06
N ASN A 26 -21.96 -15.83 9.31
CA ASN A 26 -20.97 -15.59 8.25
C ASN A 26 -20.34 -16.91 7.81
N ASP A 27 -20.45 -17.24 6.53
CA ASP A 27 -19.97 -18.50 5.95
C ASP A 27 -18.43 -18.64 5.96
N LEU A 28 -17.71 -17.52 6.14
CA LEU A 28 -16.25 -17.49 6.26
C LEU A 28 -15.77 -17.71 7.71
N VAL A 29 -16.70 -17.95 8.64
CA VAL A 29 -16.42 -18.28 10.04
C VAL A 29 -16.79 -19.73 10.31
N ASN A 30 -15.80 -20.56 10.61
CA ASN A 30 -16.00 -21.94 11.03
C ASN A 30 -15.86 -22.05 12.55
N ILE A 31 -16.97 -22.32 13.25
CA ILE A 31 -16.95 -22.51 14.69
C ILE A 31 -16.43 -23.93 15.01
N THR A 32 -15.32 -23.98 15.72
CA THR A 32 -14.63 -25.24 16.09
C THR A 32 -15.06 -25.81 17.43
N ASN A 33 -15.54 -24.95 18.34
CA ASN A 33 -16.20 -25.33 19.57
C ASN A 33 -17.36 -24.37 19.83
N ASN A 34 -18.58 -24.88 19.75
CA ASN A 34 -19.80 -24.08 19.82
C ASN A 34 -20.62 -24.31 21.09
N VAL A 35 -20.20 -25.18 22.00
CA VAL A 35 -20.99 -25.53 23.20
C VAL A 35 -20.11 -25.35 24.44
N ALA A 36 -20.71 -24.77 25.47
CA ALA A 36 -20.13 -24.66 26.79
C ALA A 36 -21.13 -25.10 27.86
N GLU A 37 -20.67 -25.93 28.78
CA GLU A 37 -21.43 -26.35 29.95
C GLU A 37 -21.05 -25.48 31.16
N ILE A 38 -22.05 -24.93 31.84
CA ILE A 38 -21.91 -24.05 33.01
C ILE A 38 -22.66 -24.71 34.17
N GLU A 39 -21.94 -25.12 35.23
CA GLU A 39 -22.56 -25.85 36.33
C GLU A 39 -23.63 -25.04 37.04
N SER A 40 -23.34 -23.80 37.39
CA SER A 40 -24.31 -22.89 38.06
C SER A 40 -23.96 -21.43 37.80
N ILE A 41 -24.98 -20.58 37.86
CA ILE A 41 -24.82 -19.13 37.84
C ILE A 41 -25.82 -18.51 38.81
N GLU A 42 -25.33 -17.78 39.80
CA GLU A 42 -26.16 -17.11 40.78
C GLU A 42 -26.88 -15.87 40.21
N ALA A 43 -27.95 -15.46 40.87
CA ALA A 43 -28.62 -14.21 40.54
C ALA A 43 -27.68 -13.01 40.61
N ASN A 44 -27.70 -12.14 39.59
CA ASN A 44 -26.85 -10.95 39.47
C ASN A 44 -25.33 -11.24 39.49
N GLN A 45 -24.93 -12.45 39.14
CA GLN A 45 -23.51 -12.85 39.09
C GLN A 45 -22.89 -12.57 37.72
N ILE A 46 -21.66 -12.04 37.75
CA ILE A 46 -20.77 -12.04 36.58
C ILE A 46 -19.90 -13.29 36.66
N PHE A 47 -19.78 -14.03 35.55
CA PHE A 47 -18.92 -15.18 35.44
C PHE A 47 -18.06 -15.12 34.21
N ASP A 48 -16.81 -15.56 34.37
CA ASP A 48 -15.83 -15.65 33.31
C ASP A 48 -15.84 -17.07 32.74
N VAL A 49 -15.84 -17.16 31.42
CA VAL A 49 -15.72 -18.46 30.76
C VAL A 49 -14.54 -18.40 29.83
N GLU A 50 -13.47 -19.06 30.24
CA GLU A 50 -12.22 -19.09 29.48
C GLU A 50 -12.22 -20.25 28.47
N ASP A 51 -11.78 -19.97 27.24
CA ASP A 51 -11.49 -20.96 26.19
C ASP A 51 -12.64 -21.91 25.78
N ILE A 52 -13.88 -21.58 26.12
CA ILE A 52 -15.04 -22.46 25.89
C ILE A 52 -15.54 -22.42 24.44
N PHE A 53 -15.39 -21.28 23.77
CA PHE A 53 -15.77 -21.15 22.37
C PHE A 53 -14.54 -20.98 21.51
N GLY A 54 -14.58 -21.62 20.35
CA GLY A 54 -13.49 -21.53 19.38
C GLY A 54 -14.03 -21.36 17.98
N PHE A 55 -13.31 -20.60 17.16
CA PHE A 55 -13.61 -20.46 15.73
C PHE A 55 -12.34 -20.19 14.93
N VAL A 56 -12.45 -20.44 13.62
CA VAL A 56 -11.45 -20.08 12.60
C VAL A 56 -12.13 -19.17 11.60
N VAL A 57 -11.44 -18.13 11.20
CA VAL A 57 -11.86 -17.21 10.13
C VAL A 57 -11.10 -17.59 8.88
N ASP A 58 -11.79 -17.70 7.74
CA ASP A 58 -11.20 -17.94 6.42
C ASP A 58 -10.35 -16.74 6.02
N ASP A 59 -9.26 -16.95 5.28
CA ASP A 59 -8.35 -15.90 4.81
C ASP A 59 -8.94 -15.00 3.71
N LYS A 60 -10.12 -15.35 3.19
CA LYS A 60 -10.90 -14.53 2.24
C LYS A 60 -11.76 -13.47 2.91
N ILE A 61 -11.81 -13.45 4.24
CA ILE A 61 -12.57 -12.42 4.98
C ILE A 61 -11.97 -11.05 4.68
N GLU A 62 -12.82 -10.06 4.50
CA GLU A 62 -12.36 -8.69 4.28
C GLU A 62 -11.83 -8.06 5.57
N ASP A 63 -10.85 -7.16 5.43
CA ASP A 63 -10.39 -6.34 6.55
C ASP A 63 -11.50 -5.39 7.01
N GLN A 64 -11.62 -5.17 8.32
CA GLN A 64 -12.66 -4.36 8.96
C GLN A 64 -14.10 -4.91 8.79
N GLU A 65 -14.27 -6.18 8.39
CA GLU A 65 -15.59 -6.80 8.36
C GLU A 65 -16.10 -7.06 9.78
N LYS A 66 -17.38 -6.79 9.99
CA LYS A 66 -18.03 -6.97 11.29
C LYS A 66 -18.75 -8.32 11.37
N LEU A 67 -18.19 -9.21 12.16
CA LEU A 67 -18.73 -10.54 12.42
C LEU A 67 -19.68 -10.51 13.61
N TYR A 68 -20.88 -11.04 13.44
CA TYR A 68 -21.88 -11.14 14.51
C TYR A 68 -21.97 -12.57 15.01
N PHE A 69 -21.92 -12.69 16.35
CA PHE A 69 -22.04 -13.96 17.06
C PHE A 69 -23.24 -13.90 17.99
N ASP A 70 -24.05 -14.96 17.95
CA ASP A 70 -25.17 -15.17 18.86
C ASP A 70 -24.80 -16.25 19.88
N VAL A 71 -25.07 -16.00 21.15
CA VAL A 71 -24.99 -17.01 22.22
C VAL A 71 -26.37 -17.22 22.78
N GLU A 72 -26.83 -18.46 22.75
CA GLU A 72 -28.10 -18.88 23.35
C GLU A 72 -27.80 -19.74 24.57
N PHE A 73 -28.55 -19.48 25.66
CA PHE A 73 -28.45 -20.20 26.92
C PHE A 73 -29.66 -21.07 27.13
N TYR A 74 -29.44 -22.33 27.49
CA TYR A 74 -30.45 -23.34 27.71
C TYR A 74 -30.32 -23.94 29.09
N ASN A 75 -31.50 -24.21 29.74
CA ASN A 75 -31.62 -25.07 30.90
C ASN A 75 -32.39 -26.32 30.45
N GLY A 76 -31.70 -27.42 30.23
CA GLY A 76 -32.26 -28.56 29.50
C GLY A 76 -32.60 -28.17 28.05
N ASP A 77 -33.90 -28.36 27.67
CA ASP A 77 -34.38 -28.01 26.33
C ASP A 77 -34.95 -26.57 26.26
N ASP A 78 -35.09 -25.90 27.38
CA ASP A 78 -35.69 -24.56 27.46
C ASP A 78 -34.63 -23.48 27.24
N ARG A 79 -34.82 -22.64 26.20
CA ARG A 79 -34.00 -21.45 25.99
C ARG A 79 -34.35 -20.38 27.02
N ILE A 80 -33.44 -20.07 27.93
CA ILE A 80 -33.62 -19.11 29.01
C ILE A 80 -33.17 -17.69 28.68
N ALA A 81 -32.14 -17.55 27.79
CA ALA A 81 -31.62 -16.25 27.41
C ALA A 81 -30.91 -16.33 26.04
N SER A 82 -30.67 -15.18 25.44
CA SER A 82 -29.77 -15.02 24.29
C SER A 82 -29.09 -13.66 24.32
N THR A 83 -27.88 -13.59 23.81
CA THR A 83 -27.15 -12.34 23.63
C THR A 83 -26.40 -12.36 22.30
N ARG A 84 -26.12 -11.17 21.79
CA ARG A 84 -25.33 -10.98 20.56
C ARG A 84 -24.15 -10.08 20.85
N PHE A 85 -22.99 -10.43 20.33
CA PHE A 85 -21.82 -9.56 20.28
C PHE A 85 -21.25 -9.53 18.87
N SER A 86 -20.30 -8.64 18.63
CA SER A 86 -19.60 -8.57 17.35
C SER A 86 -18.11 -8.40 17.55
N LEU A 87 -17.35 -8.96 16.63
CA LEU A 87 -15.93 -8.75 16.46
C LEU A 87 -15.69 -8.08 15.10
N VAL A 88 -14.62 -7.30 15.00
CA VAL A 88 -14.17 -6.72 13.74
C VAL A 88 -12.92 -7.44 13.33
N THR A 89 -12.86 -7.85 12.07
CA THR A 89 -11.67 -8.48 11.51
C THR A 89 -10.57 -7.43 11.29
N THR A 90 -9.33 -7.85 11.41
CA THR A 90 -8.17 -7.02 11.08
C THR A 90 -7.22 -7.82 10.20
N ASP A 91 -6.68 -7.19 9.16
CA ASP A 91 -5.62 -7.77 8.35
C ASP A 91 -4.60 -6.69 7.98
N LYS A 92 -3.39 -7.12 7.65
CA LYS A 92 -2.36 -6.30 7.06
C LYS A 92 -2.39 -6.43 5.55
N ASN A 93 -2.32 -5.31 4.85
CA ASN A 93 -2.24 -5.27 3.39
C ASN A 93 -0.98 -4.52 2.96
N VAL A 94 0.14 -5.24 2.94
CA VAL A 94 1.45 -4.68 2.59
C VAL A 94 1.62 -4.70 1.08
N ASN A 95 1.85 -3.53 0.48
CA ASN A 95 2.01 -3.35 -0.97
C ASN A 95 3.26 -2.53 -1.27
N PHE A 96 3.75 -2.67 -2.51
CA PHE A 96 4.76 -1.78 -3.06
C PHE A 96 4.22 -0.35 -3.16
N SER A 97 5.08 0.61 -2.83
CA SER A 97 4.77 2.04 -2.93
C SER A 97 5.67 2.74 -3.94
N SER A 98 6.98 2.61 -3.76
CA SER A 98 7.97 3.29 -4.62
C SER A 98 9.36 2.70 -4.45
N VAL A 99 10.28 3.15 -5.30
CA VAL A 99 11.73 2.90 -5.21
C VAL A 99 12.44 4.21 -4.90
N VAL A 100 13.55 4.12 -4.17
CA VAL A 100 14.47 5.23 -3.88
C VAL A 100 15.87 4.75 -4.11
N ILE A 101 16.69 5.50 -4.86
CA ILE A 101 18.11 5.23 -5.02
C ILE A 101 18.91 6.06 -4.03
N LYS A 102 19.87 5.42 -3.37
CA LYS A 102 20.83 6.09 -2.48
C LYS A 102 22.22 5.53 -2.66
N ASN A 103 23.21 6.32 -2.25
CA ASN A 103 24.61 5.93 -2.28
C ASN A 103 25.06 5.45 -3.68
N ASP A 104 24.47 6.00 -4.74
CA ASP A 104 24.89 5.89 -6.12
C ASP A 104 26.24 6.59 -6.31
N ASP A 105 27.03 6.17 -7.30
CA ASP A 105 28.44 6.58 -7.44
C ASP A 105 28.60 8.10 -7.67
N ASN A 106 27.66 8.76 -8.35
CA ASN A 106 27.69 10.19 -8.64
C ASN A 106 26.80 11.04 -7.72
N GLY A 107 25.92 10.42 -6.92
CA GLY A 107 25.07 11.07 -5.91
C GLY A 107 23.86 11.80 -6.49
N ASN A 108 23.44 11.48 -7.72
CA ASN A 108 22.28 12.12 -8.37
C ASN A 108 20.93 11.47 -8.02
N GLY A 109 20.95 10.33 -7.30
CA GLY A 109 19.75 9.61 -6.88
C GLY A 109 19.12 8.72 -7.97
N VAL A 110 19.88 8.42 -9.02
CA VAL A 110 19.50 7.54 -10.14
C VAL A 110 20.50 6.42 -10.24
N LEU A 111 20.06 5.23 -10.60
CA LEU A 111 20.94 4.10 -10.92
C LEU A 111 21.19 4.11 -12.42
N GLU A 112 22.41 4.51 -12.80
CA GLU A 112 22.85 4.61 -14.18
C GLU A 112 23.75 3.43 -14.60
N ALA A 113 24.00 3.30 -15.91
CA ALA A 113 24.82 2.21 -16.43
C ALA A 113 26.24 2.20 -15.83
N GLY A 114 26.61 1.08 -15.23
CA GLY A 114 27.91 0.86 -14.58
C GLY A 114 27.95 1.25 -13.11
N GLU A 115 26.91 1.83 -12.54
CA GLU A 115 26.87 2.26 -11.14
C GLU A 115 26.44 1.16 -10.18
N THR A 116 26.93 1.31 -8.96
CA THR A 116 26.48 0.55 -7.80
C THR A 116 25.75 1.49 -6.85
N ALA A 117 24.56 1.09 -6.37
CA ALA A 117 23.73 1.89 -5.48
C ALA A 117 22.99 1.02 -4.47
N ASP A 118 22.40 1.68 -3.48
CA ASP A 118 21.43 1.08 -2.56
C ASP A 118 20.01 1.32 -3.11
N LEU A 119 19.39 0.27 -3.66
CA LEU A 119 18.00 0.26 -4.10
C LEU A 119 17.08 0.15 -2.87
N GLY A 120 16.46 1.25 -2.47
CA GLY A 120 15.50 1.30 -1.39
C GLY A 120 14.10 0.96 -1.88
N VAL A 121 13.55 -0.16 -1.45
CA VAL A 121 12.17 -0.54 -1.75
C VAL A 121 11.28 -0.05 -0.62
N VAL A 122 10.26 0.74 -0.97
CA VAL A 122 9.27 1.28 -0.03
C VAL A 122 8.01 0.43 -0.08
N LEU A 123 7.62 -0.11 1.06
CA LEU A 123 6.35 -0.81 1.25
C LEU A 123 5.41 0.03 2.10
N ASN A 124 4.12 0.03 1.77
CA ASN A 124 3.06 0.60 2.59
C ASN A 124 2.12 -0.48 3.11
N ASN A 125 1.46 -0.22 4.23
CA ASN A 125 0.42 -1.08 4.79
C ASN A 125 -0.92 -0.36 4.75
N SER A 126 -1.79 -0.73 3.82
CA SER A 126 -3.15 -0.18 3.69
C SER A 126 -4.19 -0.95 4.52
N GLY A 127 -3.78 -2.01 5.22
CA GLY A 127 -4.63 -2.77 6.12
C GLY A 127 -4.74 -2.15 7.52
N SER A 128 -5.61 -2.70 8.35
CA SER A 128 -5.90 -2.23 9.71
C SER A 128 -5.03 -2.86 10.80
N GLU A 129 -4.27 -3.92 10.47
CA GLU A 129 -3.34 -4.58 11.39
C GLU A 129 -1.89 -4.14 11.11
N ILE A 130 -1.09 -4.01 12.17
CA ILE A 130 0.35 -3.72 12.05
C ILE A 130 1.09 -4.92 11.43
N ALA A 131 1.90 -4.66 10.40
CA ALA A 131 2.80 -5.65 9.82
C ALA A 131 4.13 -5.69 10.60
N LEU A 132 4.48 -6.86 11.13
CA LEU A 132 5.62 -7.04 12.02
C LEU A 132 6.67 -7.99 11.42
N GLN A 133 7.96 -7.68 11.66
CA GLN A 133 9.10 -8.55 11.34
C GLN A 133 9.10 -9.00 9.87
N LEU A 134 8.90 -8.04 8.96
CA LEU A 134 8.91 -8.30 7.52
C LEU A 134 10.35 -8.49 7.04
N LYS A 135 10.58 -9.61 6.37
CA LYS A 135 11.84 -9.92 5.68
C LYS A 135 11.59 -9.94 4.18
N GLY A 136 12.40 -9.20 3.44
CA GLY A 136 12.35 -9.14 1.99
C GLY A 136 13.50 -9.91 1.36
N THR A 137 13.21 -10.68 0.33
CA THR A 137 14.21 -11.27 -0.57
C THR A 137 13.95 -10.75 -1.97
N LEU A 138 14.91 -9.99 -2.52
CA LEU A 138 14.81 -9.35 -3.83
C LEU A 138 15.47 -10.23 -4.89
N SER A 139 14.82 -10.33 -6.06
CA SER A 139 15.37 -10.98 -7.27
C SER A 139 15.02 -10.19 -8.52
N SER A 140 15.70 -10.44 -9.60
CA SER A 140 15.41 -9.92 -10.94
C SER A 140 15.74 -10.97 -11.98
N GLU A 141 14.95 -11.05 -13.04
CA GLU A 141 15.23 -11.89 -14.21
C GLU A 141 16.12 -11.19 -15.25
N SER A 142 16.44 -9.90 -15.03
CA SER A 142 17.29 -9.12 -15.94
C SER A 142 18.77 -9.44 -15.73
N ASP A 143 19.46 -9.83 -16.79
CA ASP A 143 20.92 -10.01 -16.81
C ASP A 143 21.69 -8.68 -16.68
N LEU A 144 21.00 -7.55 -16.73
CA LEU A 144 21.60 -6.22 -16.64
C LEU A 144 21.76 -5.72 -15.20
N ILE A 145 21.15 -6.39 -14.22
CA ILE A 145 21.26 -6.03 -12.81
C ILE A 145 21.94 -7.14 -12.01
N THR A 146 22.88 -6.77 -11.17
CA THR A 146 23.47 -7.67 -10.18
C THR A 146 23.02 -7.25 -8.80
N ILE A 147 22.44 -8.15 -8.03
CA ILE A 147 22.02 -7.91 -6.65
C ILE A 147 23.08 -8.52 -5.73
N GLU A 148 23.87 -7.67 -5.06
CA GLU A 148 24.97 -8.11 -4.18
C GLU A 148 24.44 -8.64 -2.84
N ASN A 149 23.41 -8.00 -2.29
CA ASN A 149 22.71 -8.43 -1.09
C ASN A 149 21.22 -8.45 -1.36
N ASN A 150 20.66 -9.63 -1.49
CA ASN A 150 19.27 -9.83 -1.87
C ASN A 150 18.32 -9.96 -0.67
N ASN A 151 18.81 -9.84 0.58
CA ASN A 151 17.98 -9.95 1.78
C ASN A 151 18.05 -8.67 2.60
N ALA A 152 16.89 -8.18 3.00
CA ALA A 152 16.76 -7.02 3.88
C ALA A 152 15.56 -7.15 4.82
N GLU A 153 15.60 -6.43 5.94
CA GLU A 153 14.50 -6.37 6.91
C GLU A 153 13.82 -5.00 6.84
N PHE A 154 12.48 -5.02 6.84
CA PHE A 154 11.68 -3.81 6.98
C PHE A 154 11.35 -3.56 8.44
N SER A 155 11.32 -2.29 8.85
CA SER A 155 10.72 -1.92 10.14
C SER A 155 9.24 -2.30 10.16
N SER A 156 8.66 -2.41 11.36
CA SER A 156 7.22 -2.63 11.50
C SER A 156 6.44 -1.53 10.79
N ILE A 157 5.39 -1.91 10.04
CA ILE A 157 4.56 -0.98 9.29
C ILE A 157 3.18 -0.90 9.94
N ALA A 158 2.91 0.20 10.62
CA ALA A 158 1.58 0.48 11.18
C ALA A 158 0.54 0.68 10.06
N PRO A 159 -0.78 0.59 10.35
CA PRO A 159 -1.82 0.98 9.41
C PRO A 159 -1.56 2.36 8.79
N ASN A 160 -1.71 2.46 7.47
CA ASN A 160 -1.47 3.67 6.67
C ASN A 160 -0.06 4.26 6.77
N ALA A 161 0.93 3.49 7.20
CA ALA A 161 2.33 3.88 7.25
C ALA A 161 3.16 3.14 6.20
N SER A 162 4.43 3.54 6.05
CA SER A 162 5.39 2.94 5.13
C SER A 162 6.69 2.60 5.84
N SER A 163 7.45 1.67 5.25
CA SER A 163 8.81 1.33 5.66
C SER A 163 9.67 1.07 4.43
N ILE A 164 10.96 1.31 4.55
CA ILE A 164 11.94 1.13 3.48
C ILE A 164 12.99 0.10 3.90
N ALA A 165 13.40 -0.74 2.96
CA ALA A 165 14.56 -1.61 3.10
C ALA A 165 15.47 -1.46 1.88
N TYR A 166 16.79 -1.56 2.08
CA TYR A 166 17.78 -1.30 1.07
C TYR A 166 18.47 -2.58 0.61
N PHE A 167 18.61 -2.72 -0.71
CA PHE A 167 19.28 -3.81 -1.39
C PHE A 167 20.43 -3.25 -2.21
N LYS A 168 21.63 -3.81 -2.09
CA LYS A 168 22.76 -3.32 -2.86
C LYS A 168 22.74 -3.93 -4.25
N VAL A 169 22.71 -3.09 -5.27
CA VAL A 169 22.59 -3.46 -6.68
C VAL A 169 23.64 -2.77 -7.55
N THR A 170 24.03 -3.42 -8.63
CA THR A 170 24.92 -2.85 -9.65
C THR A 170 24.28 -2.98 -11.03
N LEU A 171 24.12 -1.88 -11.76
CA LEU A 171 23.61 -1.86 -13.12
C LEU A 171 24.77 -2.06 -14.10
N SER A 172 24.59 -2.94 -15.08
CA SER A 172 25.59 -3.25 -16.10
C SER A 172 25.98 -2.01 -16.93
N ASN A 173 27.26 -1.87 -17.27
CA ASN A 173 27.74 -0.84 -18.21
C ASN A 173 27.06 -0.87 -19.59
N ASN A 174 26.41 -1.99 -19.95
CA ASN A 174 25.70 -2.16 -21.21
C ASN A 174 24.21 -1.81 -21.14
N ALA A 175 23.75 -1.35 -19.99
CA ALA A 175 22.36 -0.94 -19.85
C ALA A 175 22.08 0.31 -20.69
N ALA A 176 20.99 0.30 -21.44
CA ALA A 176 20.52 1.47 -22.17
C ALA A 176 19.80 2.43 -21.22
N ASN A 177 19.70 3.70 -21.59
CA ASN A 177 18.81 4.65 -20.93
C ASN A 177 17.35 4.23 -21.18
N ASN A 178 16.43 4.62 -20.30
CA ASN A 178 14.99 4.29 -20.36
C ASN A 178 14.73 2.76 -20.31
N LEU A 179 15.45 2.05 -19.47
CA LEU A 179 15.30 0.62 -19.33
C LEU A 179 14.40 0.28 -18.15
N ASP A 180 13.39 -0.53 -18.41
CA ASP A 180 12.58 -1.17 -17.35
C ASP A 180 13.33 -2.40 -16.83
N ILE A 181 13.67 -2.39 -15.55
CA ILE A 181 14.30 -3.52 -14.88
C ILE A 181 13.26 -4.16 -13.97
N PRO A 182 12.77 -5.36 -14.29
CA PRO A 182 11.80 -6.07 -13.50
C PRO A 182 12.44 -6.61 -12.21
N PHE A 183 11.75 -6.43 -11.10
CA PHE A 183 12.11 -7.00 -9.82
C PHE A 183 10.95 -7.79 -9.23
N GLU A 184 11.29 -8.85 -8.50
CA GLU A 184 10.39 -9.58 -7.64
C GLU A 184 10.90 -9.52 -6.20
N LEU A 185 10.05 -9.06 -5.28
CA LEU A 185 10.30 -9.02 -3.85
C LEU A 185 9.40 -10.03 -3.15
N VAL A 186 9.98 -11.05 -2.57
CA VAL A 186 9.29 -12.00 -1.70
C VAL A 186 9.34 -11.48 -0.27
N VAL A 187 8.18 -11.12 0.28
CA VAL A 187 8.05 -10.61 1.66
C VAL A 187 7.49 -11.71 2.55
N THR A 188 8.17 -11.99 3.66
CA THR A 188 7.75 -12.98 4.67
C THR A 188 7.56 -12.28 6.02
N ASP A 189 6.44 -12.50 6.69
CA ASP A 189 6.15 -11.95 8.01
C ASP A 189 6.55 -12.89 9.17
N LYS A 190 6.35 -12.44 10.40
CA LYS A 190 6.64 -13.21 11.63
C LYS A 190 5.88 -14.54 11.74
N TYR A 191 4.81 -14.73 10.98
CA TYR A 191 4.01 -15.97 10.95
C TYR A 191 4.36 -16.86 9.76
N ASN A 192 5.43 -16.52 9.01
CA ASN A 192 5.84 -17.17 7.75
C ASN A 192 4.78 -17.05 6.63
N LYS A 193 3.87 -16.08 6.71
CA LYS A 193 2.98 -15.76 5.59
C LYS A 193 3.80 -15.04 4.51
N VAL A 194 3.72 -15.53 3.28
CA VAL A 194 4.51 -15.04 2.15
C VAL A 194 3.64 -14.19 1.24
N LYS A 195 4.18 -13.07 0.76
CA LYS A 195 3.61 -12.22 -0.29
C LYS A 195 4.66 -11.96 -1.36
N ASN A 196 4.33 -12.21 -2.62
CA ASN A 196 5.14 -11.84 -3.77
C ASN A 196 4.70 -10.48 -4.28
N ILE A 197 5.65 -9.61 -4.55
CA ILE A 197 5.44 -8.24 -5.03
C ILE A 197 6.35 -8.04 -6.22
N SER A 198 5.76 -7.80 -7.40
CA SER A 198 6.50 -7.47 -8.62
C SER A 198 6.45 -5.97 -8.85
N PHE A 199 7.57 -5.38 -9.26
CA PHE A 199 7.68 -3.97 -9.63
C PHE A 199 8.81 -3.77 -10.64
N ASP A 200 8.75 -2.66 -11.39
CA ASP A 200 9.80 -2.28 -12.31
C ASP A 200 10.55 -1.06 -11.76
N TYR A 201 11.87 -1.04 -11.98
CA TYR A 201 12.66 0.17 -11.84
C TYR A 201 12.86 0.78 -13.22
N VAL A 202 12.45 2.03 -13.37
CA VAL A 202 12.64 2.83 -14.60
C VAL A 202 13.68 3.88 -14.31
N SER A 203 14.79 3.88 -15.05
CA SER A 203 15.89 4.83 -14.81
C SER A 203 15.55 6.26 -15.22
N SER A 204 14.66 6.44 -16.19
CA SER A 204 14.20 7.74 -16.65
C SER A 204 12.81 7.61 -17.28
N CYS A 205 12.10 8.74 -17.43
CA CYS A 205 10.82 8.82 -18.13
C CYS A 205 10.76 10.06 -19.02
N ASP A 206 10.00 9.98 -20.10
CA ASP A 206 9.72 11.12 -20.95
C ASP A 206 8.48 11.88 -20.47
N ILE A 207 8.67 13.17 -20.26
CA ILE A 207 7.60 14.12 -19.94
C ILE A 207 7.26 14.89 -21.20
N ILE A 208 5.99 14.88 -21.58
CA ILE A 208 5.47 15.49 -22.79
C ILE A 208 4.71 16.75 -22.42
N TYR A 209 5.20 17.89 -22.89
CA TYR A 209 4.55 19.19 -22.78
C TYR A 209 3.80 19.47 -24.09
N THR A 210 2.48 19.50 -24.09
CA THR A 210 1.66 19.89 -25.23
C THR A 210 1.12 21.28 -24.96
N LEU A 211 1.52 22.24 -25.78
CA LEU A 211 1.11 23.64 -25.72
C LEU A 211 0.08 23.92 -26.81
N ARG A 212 -0.95 24.68 -26.48
CA ARG A 212 -2.03 25.08 -27.42
C ARG A 212 -2.27 26.59 -27.40
N ASP A 213 -2.66 27.08 -28.54
CA ASP A 213 -2.98 28.46 -28.78
C ASP A 213 -4.27 28.57 -29.62
N ASP A 214 -5.30 29.23 -29.08
CA ASP A 214 -6.63 29.26 -29.68
C ASP A 214 -6.67 30.03 -31.02
N PHE A 215 -5.75 30.98 -31.22
CA PHE A 215 -5.69 31.79 -32.44
C PHE A 215 -4.58 31.41 -33.41
N GLY A 216 -3.63 30.57 -32.98
CA GLY A 216 -2.54 30.04 -33.79
C GLY A 216 -1.45 31.07 -34.15
N ASP A 217 -1.42 32.23 -33.52
CA ASP A 217 -0.41 33.26 -33.73
C ASP A 217 0.75 33.19 -32.73
N GLY A 218 0.69 32.23 -31.80
CA GLY A 218 1.69 31.93 -30.81
C GLY A 218 1.45 32.64 -29.48
N TRP A 219 2.16 32.22 -28.46
CA TRP A 219 1.98 32.65 -27.06
C TRP A 219 2.48 34.08 -26.78
N MET A 220 2.90 34.84 -27.81
CA MET A 220 3.29 36.26 -27.75
C MET A 220 4.20 36.61 -26.55
N GLY A 221 5.08 35.69 -26.16
CA GLY A 221 6.00 35.85 -25.04
C GLY A 221 5.58 35.20 -23.73
N ALA A 222 4.35 34.67 -23.61
CA ALA A 222 4.00 33.77 -22.51
C ALA A 222 4.81 32.47 -22.61
N LYS A 223 5.15 31.91 -21.47
CA LYS A 223 5.99 30.72 -21.43
C LYS A 223 5.90 29.96 -20.09
N ILE A 224 6.19 28.69 -20.15
CA ILE A 224 6.45 27.86 -18.99
C ILE A 224 7.98 27.77 -18.80
N ILE A 225 8.47 27.99 -17.59
CA ILE A 225 9.86 27.72 -17.20
C ILE A 225 9.83 26.49 -16.28
N ALA A 226 10.50 25.43 -16.69
CA ALA A 226 10.68 24.22 -15.88
C ALA A 226 12.09 24.22 -15.28
N SER A 227 12.17 24.18 -13.95
CA SER A 227 13.42 24.10 -13.18
C SER A 227 13.48 22.74 -12.46
N TYR A 228 14.68 22.20 -12.34
CA TYR A 228 14.94 20.84 -11.86
C TYR A 228 15.83 20.88 -10.60
N ASN A 229 15.61 19.93 -9.69
CA ASN A 229 16.40 19.82 -8.46
C ASN A 229 17.74 19.07 -8.64
N ASP A 230 18.03 18.59 -9.85
CA ASP A 230 19.28 17.90 -10.22
C ASP A 230 20.39 18.84 -10.73
N ASN A 231 20.23 20.15 -10.58
CA ASN A 231 21.10 21.21 -11.07
C ASN A 231 21.18 21.32 -12.62
N SER A 232 20.25 20.70 -13.36
CA SER A 232 20.11 20.96 -14.80
C SER A 232 19.69 22.40 -15.05
N GLU A 233 20.09 22.96 -16.21
CA GLU A 233 19.62 24.29 -16.65
C GLU A 233 18.09 24.25 -16.89
N PRO A 234 17.35 25.29 -16.47
CA PRO A 234 15.93 25.40 -16.69
C PRO A 234 15.55 25.38 -18.18
N ASP A 235 14.52 24.61 -18.53
CA ASP A 235 13.93 24.63 -19.86
C ASP A 235 12.83 25.67 -19.97
N THR A 236 12.66 26.20 -21.18
CA THR A 236 11.59 27.17 -21.49
C THR A 236 10.73 26.64 -22.63
N TYR A 237 9.44 26.52 -22.38
CA TYR A 237 8.44 26.07 -23.34
C TYR A 237 7.52 27.22 -23.73
N THR A 238 7.40 27.49 -25.03
CA THR A 238 6.54 28.53 -25.60
C THR A 238 6.17 28.19 -27.05
N LEU A 239 5.07 28.72 -27.56
CA LEU A 239 4.74 28.64 -28.97
C LEU A 239 5.12 29.96 -29.67
N SER A 240 5.90 29.86 -30.75
CA SER A 240 6.25 30.99 -31.61
C SER A 240 5.22 31.25 -32.72
N GLY A 241 4.27 30.35 -32.87
CA GLY A 241 3.15 30.36 -33.85
C GLY A 241 2.60 28.94 -34.01
N GLY A 242 1.36 28.86 -34.56
CA GLY A 242 0.64 27.59 -34.73
C GLY A 242 -0.28 27.29 -33.56
N GLU A 243 -1.30 26.47 -33.79
CA GLU A 243 -2.34 26.14 -32.83
C GLU A 243 -1.87 25.14 -31.77
N GLU A 244 -0.82 24.33 -32.04
CA GLU A 244 -0.30 23.32 -31.11
C GLU A 244 1.20 23.08 -31.33
N GLY A 245 1.91 22.78 -30.26
CA GLY A 245 3.30 22.32 -30.27
C GLY A 245 3.58 21.35 -29.13
N THR A 246 4.39 20.35 -29.40
CA THR A 246 4.75 19.31 -28.43
C THR A 246 6.27 19.34 -28.19
N PHE A 247 6.66 19.25 -26.91
CA PHE A 247 8.04 19.20 -26.47
C PHE A 247 8.20 17.97 -25.54
N THR A 248 9.30 17.27 -25.69
CA THR A 248 9.63 16.12 -24.84
C THR A 248 10.87 16.42 -24.03
N LYS A 249 10.81 16.11 -22.74
CA LYS A 249 11.94 16.16 -21.82
C LYS A 249 12.10 14.83 -21.11
N THR A 250 13.22 14.16 -21.32
CA THR A 250 13.57 12.99 -20.55
C THR A 250 14.09 13.44 -19.19
N LEU A 251 13.50 12.90 -18.13
CA LEU A 251 13.88 13.13 -16.74
C LEU A 251 14.25 11.83 -16.06
N ASN A 252 15.28 11.87 -15.26
CA ASN A 252 15.65 10.75 -14.40
C ASN A 252 14.63 10.54 -13.28
N THR A 253 14.46 9.30 -12.87
CA THR A 253 13.57 8.97 -11.74
C THR A 253 14.03 9.70 -10.47
N GLY A 254 13.09 10.39 -9.80
CA GLY A 254 13.37 11.16 -8.58
C GLY A 254 13.67 12.65 -8.82
N VAL A 255 13.79 13.11 -10.07
CA VAL A 255 13.91 14.54 -10.36
C VAL A 255 12.59 15.25 -10.07
N GLU A 256 12.64 16.27 -9.21
CA GLU A 256 11.51 17.16 -8.94
C GLU A 256 11.51 18.33 -9.93
N VAL A 257 10.36 18.60 -10.53
CA VAL A 257 10.18 19.70 -11.49
C VAL A 257 9.34 20.79 -10.86
N SER A 258 9.87 22.01 -10.85
CA SER A 258 9.13 23.23 -10.49
C SER A 258 8.76 23.99 -11.74
N LEU A 259 7.47 24.30 -11.90
CA LEU A 259 6.96 25.04 -13.06
C LEU A 259 6.64 26.48 -12.69
N GLU A 260 7.11 27.43 -13.49
CA GLU A 260 6.79 28.83 -13.36
C GLU A 260 6.09 29.32 -14.65
N TRP A 261 4.87 29.87 -14.53
CA TRP A 261 4.17 30.53 -15.62
C TRP A 261 4.60 31.99 -15.73
N LYS A 262 5.14 32.38 -16.89
CA LYS A 262 5.42 33.77 -17.24
C LYS A 262 4.34 34.31 -18.15
N LYS A 263 3.65 35.36 -17.70
CA LYS A 263 2.52 35.99 -18.39
C LYS A 263 2.94 36.83 -19.58
N SER A 264 2.04 36.92 -20.55
CA SER A 264 2.03 37.93 -21.63
C SER A 264 0.70 38.71 -21.67
N SER A 265 0.45 39.46 -22.75
CA SER A 265 -0.80 40.16 -22.94
C SER A 265 -1.93 39.25 -23.47
N THR A 266 -1.63 38.04 -23.89
CA THR A 266 -2.50 37.07 -24.57
C THR A 266 -2.69 35.78 -23.81
N ASP A 267 -2.53 35.78 -22.48
CA ASP A 267 -2.60 34.59 -21.64
C ASP A 267 -3.91 33.79 -21.75
N SER A 268 -5.02 34.46 -22.13
CA SER A 268 -6.35 33.85 -22.19
C SER A 268 -6.53 32.82 -23.30
N GLU A 269 -5.61 32.78 -24.26
CA GLU A 269 -5.59 31.86 -25.41
C GLU A 269 -4.56 30.73 -25.26
N CYS A 270 -3.71 30.83 -24.22
CA CYS A 270 -2.67 29.87 -23.96
C CYS A 270 -3.21 28.70 -23.09
N GLN A 271 -3.06 27.49 -23.57
CA GLN A 271 -3.37 26.25 -22.83
C GLN A 271 -2.21 25.29 -22.90
N TYR A 272 -2.08 24.42 -21.89
CA TYR A 272 -1.08 23.37 -21.93
C TYR A 272 -1.52 22.13 -21.15
N THR A 273 -0.99 20.99 -21.54
CA THR A 273 -1.04 19.74 -20.80
C THR A 273 0.35 19.16 -20.65
N ILE A 274 0.62 18.54 -19.51
CA ILE A 274 1.86 17.86 -19.21
C ILE A 274 1.51 16.41 -18.90
N ASN A 275 2.06 15.47 -19.65
CA ASN A 275 1.74 14.06 -19.56
C ASN A 275 3.01 13.21 -19.45
N TYR A 276 2.89 12.03 -18.86
CA TYR A 276 3.86 10.94 -19.07
C TYR A 276 3.75 10.41 -20.50
N GLU A 277 4.78 9.72 -20.99
CA GLU A 277 4.80 9.08 -22.33
C GLU A 277 3.64 8.08 -22.52
N ASN A 278 3.13 7.44 -21.46
CA ASN A 278 1.98 6.55 -21.50
C ASN A 278 0.62 7.29 -21.64
N GLY A 279 0.65 8.63 -21.72
CA GLY A 279 -0.53 9.48 -21.86
C GLY A 279 -1.22 9.87 -20.54
N ALA A 280 -0.75 9.40 -19.39
CA ALA A 280 -1.32 9.82 -18.11
C ALA A 280 -1.01 11.30 -17.86
N GLU A 281 -2.06 12.10 -17.60
CA GLU A 281 -1.91 13.54 -17.32
C GLU A 281 -1.28 13.75 -15.94
N ILE A 282 -0.26 14.62 -15.90
CA ILE A 282 0.40 15.09 -14.68
C ILE A 282 -0.21 16.42 -14.25
N TYR A 283 -0.36 17.35 -15.20
CA TYR A 283 -0.86 18.70 -14.95
C TYR A 283 -1.43 19.35 -16.21
N SER A 284 -2.38 20.29 -16.06
CA SER A 284 -2.91 21.10 -17.16
C SER A 284 -3.23 22.50 -16.68
N GLY A 285 -3.19 23.49 -17.60
CA GLY A 285 -3.49 24.88 -17.31
C GLY A 285 -3.86 25.69 -18.57
#